data_06d865790ddc4734665c7cbad63f46ea
#
_entry.id   06d865790ddc4734665c7cbad63f46ea
#
_cell.length_a   1.000
_cell.length_b   1.000
_cell.length_c   1.000
_cell.angle_alpha   90.00
_cell.angle_beta   90.00
_cell.angle_gamma   90.00
#
_symmetry.space_group_name_H-M   'P 1'
#
loop_
_entity.id
_entity.type
_entity.pdbx_description
1 polymer ?
#
loop_
_entity_poly.entity_id
_entity_poly.type
_entity_poly.pdbx_seq_one_letter_code
_entity_poly.pdbx_strand_id
1 'polypeptide(L)'
;MSSVLLAEDEFLIRAVLVDALGDVGVECIEAGTGREAIDVLQSDRPLGAVIVDIGLPDMSGEKVIEAAAQHRPDVPIIRCSGASVPSALSPNIKMHSFPKPYSASELSNFVASLIRKAP
;
A
#
# COMPACT_ATOMS: atom_id res chain seq x y z
N MET A 1 11.37 12.71 5.33
CA MET A 1 11.32 11.28 4.97
C MET A 1 9.91 10.90 4.57
N SER A 2 9.80 10.08 3.54
CA SER A 2 8.50 9.61 3.09
C SER A 2 8.02 8.46 3.95
N SER A 3 6.72 8.42 4.18
CA SER A 3 6.07 7.32 4.87
C SER A 3 5.35 6.42 3.86
N VAL A 4 4.98 5.23 4.29
CA VAL A 4 4.19 4.30 3.49
C VAL A 4 2.76 4.28 4.02
N LEU A 5 1.79 4.46 3.13
CA LEU A 5 0.39 4.28 3.49
C LEU A 5 0.09 2.79 3.48
N LEU A 6 -0.41 2.27 4.59
CA LEU A 6 -0.77 0.87 4.73
C LEU A 6 -2.27 0.76 4.97
N ALA A 7 -3.00 0.32 3.96
CA ALA A 7 -4.45 0.11 4.03
C ALA A 7 -4.74 -1.37 4.27
N GLU A 8 -5.02 -1.74 5.50
CA GLU A 8 -5.28 -3.10 5.93
C GLU A 8 -6.25 -3.07 7.11
N ASP A 9 -7.36 -3.79 7.00
CA ASP A 9 -8.40 -3.76 8.03
C ASP A 9 -8.13 -4.70 9.21
N GLU A 10 -7.40 -5.79 9.02
CA GLU A 10 -7.10 -6.72 10.07
C GLU A 10 -6.00 -6.18 10.97
N PHE A 11 -6.34 -5.89 12.22
CA PHE A 11 -5.43 -5.27 13.16
C PHE A 11 -4.13 -6.06 13.32
N LEU A 12 -4.22 -7.39 13.45
CA LEU A 12 -3.02 -8.21 13.67
C LEU A 12 -2.09 -8.20 12.46
N ILE A 13 -2.65 -8.29 11.26
CA ILE A 13 -1.85 -8.25 10.04
C ILE A 13 -1.20 -6.88 9.89
N ARG A 14 -1.96 -5.83 10.15
CA ARG A 14 -1.45 -4.46 10.08
C ARG A 14 -0.30 -4.26 11.06
N ALA A 15 -0.46 -4.74 12.30
CA ALA A 15 0.58 -4.62 13.32
C ALA A 15 1.87 -5.34 12.93
N VAL A 16 1.75 -6.54 12.37
CA VAL A 16 2.91 -7.30 11.90
C VAL A 16 3.64 -6.56 10.77
N LEU A 17 2.90 -5.98 9.84
CA LEU A 17 3.48 -5.23 8.72
C LEU A 17 4.15 -3.94 9.19
N VAL A 18 3.51 -3.22 10.10
CA VAL A 18 4.11 -2.00 10.67
C VAL A 18 5.45 -2.32 11.34
N ASP A 19 5.49 -3.42 12.09
CA ASP A 19 6.69 -3.87 12.78
C ASP A 19 7.80 -4.24 11.79
N ALA A 20 7.44 -5.04 10.77
CA ALA A 20 8.40 -5.47 9.76
C ALA A 20 8.94 -4.29 8.94
N LEU A 21 8.08 -3.33 8.60
CA LEU A 21 8.51 -2.13 7.89
C LEU A 21 9.40 -1.25 8.76
N GLY A 22 9.07 -1.14 10.05
CA GLY A 22 9.90 -0.41 11.00
C GLY A 22 11.30 -1.00 11.11
N ASP A 23 11.42 -2.33 11.04
CA ASP A 23 12.72 -3.01 11.09
C ASP A 23 13.62 -2.65 9.91
N VAL A 24 13.06 -2.25 8.79
CA VAL A 24 13.83 -1.81 7.62
C VAL A 24 13.84 -0.29 7.47
N GLY A 25 13.46 0.43 8.52
CA GLY A 25 13.55 1.88 8.57
C GLY A 25 12.41 2.62 7.87
N VAL A 26 11.26 1.97 7.70
CA VAL A 26 10.12 2.55 7.00
C VAL A 26 9.00 2.88 7.98
N GLU A 27 8.57 4.13 8.00
CA GLU A 27 7.42 4.56 8.79
C GLU A 27 6.13 4.31 8.05
N CYS A 28 5.08 3.91 8.78
CA CYS A 28 3.78 3.65 8.21
C CYS A 28 2.74 4.66 8.67
N ILE A 29 1.85 5.01 7.76
CA ILE A 29 0.59 5.67 8.08
C ILE A 29 -0.47 4.59 7.92
N GLU A 30 -1.14 4.26 9.02
CA GLU A 30 -2.09 3.16 9.05
C GLU A 30 -3.49 3.61 8.69
N ALA A 31 -4.18 2.82 7.87
CA ALA A 31 -5.57 3.02 7.53
C ALA A 31 -6.29 1.68 7.65
N GLY A 32 -7.30 1.61 8.49
CA GLY A 32 -8.11 0.40 8.68
C GLY A 32 -9.28 0.29 7.73
N THR A 33 -9.56 1.34 6.95
CA THR A 33 -10.65 1.38 5.99
C THR A 33 -10.17 2.05 4.71
N GLY A 34 -10.92 1.84 3.63
CA GLY A 34 -10.65 2.53 2.38
C GLY A 34 -10.83 4.03 2.49
N ARG A 35 -11.82 4.47 3.28
CA ARG A 35 -12.06 5.90 3.48
C ARG A 35 -10.86 6.58 4.14
N GLU A 36 -10.33 5.98 5.19
CA GLU A 36 -9.15 6.52 5.84
C GLU A 36 -7.97 6.60 4.89
N ALA A 37 -7.78 5.56 4.07
CA ALA A 37 -6.70 5.52 3.09
C ALA A 37 -6.85 6.64 2.06
N ILE A 38 -8.06 6.84 1.55
CA ILE A 38 -8.31 7.90 0.55
C ILE A 38 -8.08 9.29 1.17
N ASP A 39 -8.48 9.48 2.42
CA ASP A 39 -8.24 10.76 3.10
C ASP A 39 -6.75 11.08 3.16
N VAL A 40 -5.89 10.08 3.44
CA VAL A 40 -4.45 10.27 3.44
C VAL A 40 -3.93 10.59 2.03
N LEU A 41 -4.44 9.90 1.01
CA LEU A 41 -4.04 10.13 -0.38
C LEU A 41 -4.37 11.55 -0.84
N GLN A 42 -5.46 12.11 -0.35
CA GLN A 42 -5.89 13.46 -0.67
C GLN A 42 -5.19 14.54 0.17
N SER A 43 -4.44 14.13 1.18
CA SER A 43 -3.70 15.06 2.05
C SER A 43 -2.36 15.45 1.42
N ASP A 44 -1.62 16.32 2.11
CA ASP A 44 -0.28 16.74 1.69
C ASP A 44 0.83 15.87 2.26
N ARG A 45 0.50 14.81 2.98
CA ARG A 45 1.51 13.99 3.64
C ARG A 45 2.41 13.30 2.63
N PRO A 46 3.74 13.35 2.81
CA PRO A 46 4.65 12.69 1.86
C PRO A 46 4.50 11.16 1.93
N LEU A 47 4.38 10.54 0.76
CA LEU A 47 4.23 9.09 0.66
C LEU A 47 5.29 8.53 -0.28
N GLY A 48 5.98 7.48 0.17
CA GLY A 48 6.97 6.78 -0.65
C GLY A 48 6.40 5.56 -1.35
N ALA A 49 5.31 4.99 -0.82
CA ALA A 49 4.61 3.85 -1.40
C ALA A 49 3.24 3.72 -0.76
N VAL A 50 2.36 2.96 -1.40
CA VAL A 50 1.02 2.66 -0.89
C VAL A 50 0.83 1.15 -0.93
N ILE A 51 0.52 0.55 0.21
CA ILE A 51 0.21 -0.88 0.31
C ILE A 51 -1.30 -0.99 0.54
N VAL A 52 -1.99 -1.73 -0.31
CA VAL A 52 -3.45 -1.83 -0.26
C VAL A 52 -3.88 -3.29 -0.22
N ASP A 53 -4.64 -3.64 0.82
CA ASP A 53 -5.38 -4.90 0.85
C ASP A 53 -6.69 -4.71 0.09
N ILE A 54 -6.98 -5.64 -0.81
CA ILE A 54 -8.19 -5.54 -1.64
C ILE A 54 -9.47 -5.77 -0.83
N GLY A 55 -9.38 -6.57 0.23
CA GLY A 55 -10.55 -6.92 1.05
C GLY A 55 -10.89 -5.95 2.16
N LEU A 56 -10.97 -4.65 1.87
CA LEU A 56 -11.32 -3.66 2.89
C LEU A 56 -12.82 -3.71 3.22
N PRO A 57 -13.23 -3.29 4.44
CA PRO A 57 -14.62 -3.48 4.88
C PRO A 57 -15.63 -2.54 4.24
N ASP A 58 -15.22 -1.33 3.89
CA ASP A 58 -16.13 -0.29 3.40
C ASP A 58 -16.13 -0.15 1.88
N MET A 59 -15.10 -0.64 1.21
CA MET A 59 -15.00 -0.58 -0.25
C MET A 59 -13.94 -1.55 -0.72
N SER A 60 -13.93 -1.87 -2.01
CA SER A 60 -12.85 -2.65 -2.60
C SER A 60 -11.55 -1.85 -2.57
N GLY A 61 -10.43 -2.51 -2.28
CA GLY A 61 -9.12 -1.90 -2.37
C GLY A 61 -8.82 -1.33 -3.76
N GLU A 62 -9.50 -1.80 -4.80
CA GLU A 62 -9.37 -1.25 -6.15
C GLU A 62 -9.73 0.24 -6.19
N LYS A 63 -10.72 0.66 -5.40
CA LYS A 63 -11.08 2.08 -5.31
C LYS A 63 -9.98 2.91 -4.66
N VAL A 64 -9.30 2.34 -3.67
CA VAL A 64 -8.13 3.00 -3.05
C VAL A 64 -7.00 3.12 -4.07
N ILE A 65 -6.78 2.09 -4.86
CA ILE A 65 -5.75 2.11 -5.92
C ILE A 65 -6.07 3.18 -6.96
N GLU A 66 -7.34 3.29 -7.37
CA GLU A 66 -7.75 4.35 -8.29
C GLU A 66 -7.47 5.74 -7.72
N ALA A 67 -7.80 5.95 -6.45
CA ALA A 67 -7.53 7.22 -5.79
C ALA A 67 -6.02 7.50 -5.71
N ALA A 68 -5.23 6.47 -5.41
CA ALA A 68 -3.77 6.63 -5.37
C ALA A 68 -3.22 7.02 -6.75
N ALA A 69 -3.70 6.38 -7.81
CA ALA A 69 -3.28 6.71 -9.16
C ALA A 69 -3.66 8.14 -9.55
N GLN A 70 -4.81 8.60 -9.10
CA GLN A 70 -5.30 9.94 -9.39
C GLN A 70 -4.57 11.03 -8.60
N HIS A 71 -4.38 10.81 -7.30
CA HIS A 71 -3.83 11.83 -6.40
C HIS A 71 -2.32 11.74 -6.22
N ARG A 72 -1.74 10.57 -6.43
CA ARG A 72 -0.31 10.31 -6.22
C ARG A 72 0.24 9.49 -7.39
N PRO A 73 0.24 10.05 -8.63
CA PRO A 73 0.58 9.27 -9.83
C PRO A 73 2.01 8.72 -9.86
N ASP A 74 2.92 9.33 -9.10
CA ASP A 74 4.33 8.91 -9.09
C ASP A 74 4.67 7.93 -7.97
N VAL A 75 3.71 7.63 -7.09
CA VAL A 75 3.95 6.77 -5.93
C VAL A 75 3.65 5.32 -6.31
N PRO A 76 4.60 4.38 -6.06
CA PRO A 76 4.33 2.97 -6.36
C PRO A 76 3.25 2.39 -5.44
N ILE A 77 2.44 1.52 -6.00
CA ILE A 77 1.32 0.87 -5.32
C ILE A 77 1.60 -0.62 -5.23
N ILE A 78 1.45 -1.19 -4.03
CA ILE A 78 1.56 -2.62 -3.81
C ILE A 78 0.15 -3.15 -3.50
N ARG A 79 -0.37 -3.97 -4.41
CA ARG A 79 -1.70 -4.57 -4.30
C ARG A 79 -1.57 -5.95 -3.67
N CYS A 80 -2.18 -6.14 -2.51
CA CYS A 80 -2.18 -7.41 -1.80
C CYS A 80 -3.53 -8.09 -1.94
N SER A 81 -3.56 -9.29 -2.52
CA SER A 81 -4.80 -9.99 -2.83
C SER A 81 -4.62 -11.49 -2.74
N GLY A 82 -5.68 -12.19 -2.33
CA GLY A 82 -5.71 -13.66 -2.35
C GLY A 82 -5.93 -14.24 -3.74
N ALA A 83 -6.30 -13.41 -4.71
CA ALA A 83 -6.54 -13.84 -6.08
C ALA A 83 -5.66 -13.06 -7.04
N SER A 84 -5.10 -13.75 -8.03
CA SER A 84 -4.27 -13.14 -9.08
C SER A 84 -5.14 -12.56 -10.18
N VAL A 85 -5.99 -11.60 -9.83
CA VAL A 85 -6.86 -10.96 -10.81
C VAL A 85 -6.18 -9.70 -11.32
N PRO A 86 -5.98 -9.57 -12.63
CA PRO A 86 -5.42 -8.34 -13.17
C PRO A 86 -6.34 -7.17 -12.87
N SER A 87 -5.76 -6.07 -12.47
CA SER A 87 -6.52 -4.85 -12.27
C SER A 87 -6.95 -4.31 -13.64
N ALA A 88 -8.16 -3.77 -13.72
CA ALA A 88 -8.65 -3.09 -14.91
C ALA A 88 -8.10 -1.68 -15.06
N LEU A 89 -7.14 -1.30 -14.23
CA LEU A 89 -6.59 0.04 -14.21
C LEU A 89 -5.65 0.30 -15.37
N SER A 90 -5.37 1.59 -15.60
CA SER A 90 -4.49 2.05 -16.66
C SER A 90 -3.12 1.38 -16.59
N PRO A 91 -2.53 0.97 -17.73
CA PRO A 91 -1.19 0.40 -17.73
C PRO A 91 -0.08 1.36 -17.30
N ASN A 92 -0.39 2.65 -17.17
CA ASN A 92 0.59 3.65 -16.73
C ASN A 92 0.76 3.72 -15.21
N ILE A 93 -0.04 2.96 -14.47
CA ILE A 93 0.04 2.95 -13.00
C ILE A 93 1.22 2.07 -12.57
N LYS A 94 2.05 2.61 -11.69
CA LYS A 94 3.17 1.85 -11.10
C LYS A 94 2.63 0.93 -10.01
N MET A 95 2.18 -0.25 -10.41
CA MET A 95 1.56 -1.19 -9.49
C MET A 95 2.30 -2.52 -9.47
N HIS A 96 2.51 -3.03 -8.27
CA HIS A 96 3.10 -4.34 -8.02
C HIS A 96 2.09 -5.18 -7.27
N SER A 97 2.00 -6.47 -7.61
CA SER A 97 1.08 -7.38 -6.94
C SER A 97 1.84 -8.29 -5.99
N PHE A 98 1.32 -8.43 -4.77
CA PHE A 98 1.82 -9.37 -3.79
C PHE A 98 0.71 -10.34 -3.45
N PRO A 99 0.78 -11.60 -3.91
CA PRO A 99 -0.29 -12.56 -3.64
C PRO A 99 -0.26 -13.01 -2.17
N LYS A 100 -1.43 -13.24 -1.62
CA LYS A 100 -1.57 -13.84 -0.29
C LYS A 100 -1.53 -15.36 -0.39
N PRO A 101 -0.97 -16.07 0.60
CA PRO A 101 -0.27 -15.52 1.77
C PRO A 101 1.12 -15.03 1.39
N TYR A 102 1.57 -13.98 2.04
CA TYR A 102 2.90 -13.43 1.80
C TYR A 102 3.67 -13.33 3.10
N SER A 103 4.99 -13.26 2.99
CA SER A 103 5.86 -13.02 4.14
C SER A 103 5.95 -11.52 4.40
N ALA A 104 5.71 -11.11 5.64
CA ALA A 104 5.86 -9.71 6.03
C ALA A 104 7.29 -9.22 5.78
N SER A 105 8.28 -10.08 6.02
CA SER A 105 9.67 -9.78 5.75
C SER A 105 9.94 -9.53 4.27
N GLU A 106 9.41 -10.39 3.40
CA GLU A 106 9.56 -10.21 1.95
C GLU A 106 8.90 -8.93 1.46
N LEU A 107 7.68 -8.66 1.94
CA LEU A 107 6.96 -7.46 1.56
C LEU A 107 7.70 -6.20 2.02
N SER A 108 8.15 -6.18 3.28
CA SER A 108 8.85 -5.02 3.81
C SER A 108 10.17 -4.75 3.09
N ASN A 109 10.92 -5.81 2.77
CA ASN A 109 12.16 -5.66 2.01
C ASN A 109 11.90 -5.14 0.60
N PHE A 110 10.84 -5.62 -0.04
CA PHE A 110 10.47 -5.14 -1.36
C PHE A 110 10.10 -3.66 -1.33
N VAL A 111 9.29 -3.26 -0.37
CA VAL A 111 8.89 -1.85 -0.20
C VAL A 111 10.09 -0.96 0.06
N ALA A 112 11.00 -1.40 0.94
CA ALA A 112 12.22 -0.66 1.22
C ALA A 112 13.07 -0.47 -0.04
N SER A 113 13.15 -1.50 -0.89
CA SER A 113 13.92 -1.40 -2.14
C SER A 113 13.29 -0.40 -3.11
N LEU A 114 11.97 -0.32 -3.17
CA LEU A 114 11.28 0.65 -4.01
C LEU A 114 11.54 2.08 -3.56
N ILE A 115 11.50 2.31 -2.26
CA ILE A 115 11.72 3.64 -1.70
C ILE A 115 13.16 4.09 -1.93
N ARG A 116 14.13 3.19 -1.76
CA ARG A 116 15.55 3.51 -1.95
C ARG A 116 15.89 3.83 -3.40
N LYS A 117 15.15 3.29 -4.35
CA LYS A 117 15.36 3.55 -5.77
C LYS A 117 14.73 4.84 -6.25
N ALA A 118 13.85 5.44 -5.44
CA ALA A 118 13.22 6.69 -5.80
C ALA A 118 14.27 7.81 -5.81
N PRO A 119 14.33 8.63 -6.85
CA PRO A 119 15.27 9.75 -6.89
C PRO A 119 14.96 10.80 -5.86
#